data_d6b603aa84a49614f21fce32547a0c18
#
_entry.id   d6b603aa84a49614f21fce32547a0c18
#
_cell.length_a   1.000
_cell.length_b   1.000
_cell.length_c   1.000
_cell.angle_alpha   90.00
_cell.angle_beta   90.00
_cell.angle_gamma   90.00
#
_symmetry.space_group_name_H-M   'P 1'
#
loop_
_entity.id
_entity.type
_entity.pdbx_description
1 polymer ?
#
loop_
_entity_poly.entity_id
_entity_poly.type
_entity_poly.pdbx_seq_one_letter_code
_entity_poly.pdbx_strand_id
1 'polypeptide(L)'
;MTTIQPDLRKKKRFERLTDAQLLTIISGTIFVVMYLIAVLSIEEFKKPQVLFDITNYYSYLIIIACALTIVMVGGGINISVGGVICLTCMVCTMFMKDSGIEDPTLLLWATFGVAIAIGAAFGAFQGALISFLEIQPFIITLGGMFLARGLTTILSGGKNVTLPDDNPFAKWMAELEIKIPELGTQRIRKGKVFINPAVLNWVTIIAITVVVIIYLVMRFTKFGRNTYAIGGNQQSAQMLGINVKQTRFNTYLLSGVLSGLAGFVFMMFNGAGGKTGIGLRFEMDAIAASIIGGTLLSGGVGNVIGSFFGAMILGTLQKIIWFSGLQEAYWQDMANGVMLGIFIVMQSVVLGVRSKGKISLPFAKGKASLEKG
;
A
#
# COMPACT_ATOMS: atom_id res chain seq x y z
N MET A 1 -28.17 -2.03 44.45
CA MET A 1 -27.26 -2.63 43.47
C MET A 1 -27.94 -2.68 42.12
N THR A 2 -27.72 -1.65 41.30
CA THR A 2 -28.31 -1.53 39.97
C THR A 2 -27.38 -2.24 38.99
N THR A 3 -27.77 -3.41 38.56
CA THR A 3 -27.11 -4.17 37.50
C THR A 3 -27.26 -3.44 36.20
N ILE A 4 -26.16 -2.86 35.70
CA ILE A 4 -26.07 -2.26 34.36
C ILE A 4 -26.22 -3.40 33.34
N GLN A 5 -27.40 -3.53 32.73
CA GLN A 5 -27.61 -4.41 31.59
C GLN A 5 -26.82 -3.87 30.41
N PRO A 6 -25.93 -4.64 29.79
CA PRO A 6 -25.22 -4.18 28.59
C PRO A 6 -26.23 -3.97 27.46
N ASP A 7 -26.11 -2.82 26.79
CA ASP A 7 -27.00 -2.37 25.72
C ASP A 7 -27.02 -3.37 24.54
N LEU A 8 -28.03 -4.22 24.53
CA LEU A 8 -28.26 -5.26 23.52
C LEU A 8 -28.39 -4.72 22.09
N ARG A 9 -28.70 -3.41 21.92
CA ARG A 9 -28.78 -2.76 20.61
C ARG A 9 -27.39 -2.54 20.01
N LYS A 10 -26.38 -2.21 20.81
CA LYS A 10 -24.99 -2.09 20.35
C LYS A 10 -24.42 -3.45 19.94
N LYS A 11 -24.71 -4.50 20.69
CA LYS A 11 -24.27 -5.87 20.39
C LYS A 11 -24.81 -6.34 19.02
N LYS A 12 -26.11 -6.11 18.72
CA LYS A 12 -26.74 -6.48 17.44
C LYS A 12 -26.18 -5.70 16.23
N ARG A 13 -25.65 -4.48 16.43
CA ARG A 13 -25.06 -3.69 15.33
C ARG A 13 -23.65 -4.17 14.96
N PHE A 14 -22.86 -4.60 15.93
CA PHE A 14 -21.52 -5.20 15.73
C PHE A 14 -21.60 -6.59 15.08
N GLU A 15 -22.63 -7.37 15.35
CA GLU A 15 -22.87 -8.68 14.74
C GLU A 15 -23.22 -8.61 13.26
N ARG A 16 -23.64 -7.44 12.74
CA ARG A 16 -23.98 -7.21 11.32
C ARG A 16 -22.82 -6.79 10.45
N LEU A 17 -21.67 -6.42 11.03
CA LEU A 17 -20.49 -6.03 10.25
C LEU A 17 -19.77 -7.25 9.70
N THR A 18 -19.33 -7.18 8.45
CA THR A 18 -18.42 -8.20 7.89
C THR A 18 -17.05 -8.12 8.57
N ASP A 19 -16.28 -9.23 8.56
CA ASP A 19 -14.94 -9.26 9.15
C ASP A 19 -14.02 -8.18 8.56
N ALA A 20 -14.08 -8.01 7.24
CA ALA A 20 -13.34 -6.97 6.54
C ALA A 20 -13.73 -5.54 7.00
N GLN A 21 -15.03 -5.27 7.20
CA GLN A 21 -15.49 -3.96 7.69
C GLN A 21 -15.04 -3.70 9.13
N LEU A 22 -15.11 -4.71 9.99
CA LEU A 22 -14.66 -4.59 11.38
C LEU A 22 -13.17 -4.26 11.44
N LEU A 23 -12.33 -5.01 10.73
CA LEU A 23 -10.89 -4.79 10.68
C LEU A 23 -10.55 -3.40 10.09
N THR A 24 -11.26 -2.97 9.04
CA THR A 24 -11.09 -1.62 8.46
C THR A 24 -11.41 -0.52 9.49
N ILE A 25 -12.49 -0.66 10.27
CA ILE A 25 -12.86 0.32 11.31
C ILE A 25 -11.79 0.35 12.41
N ILE A 26 -11.27 -0.80 12.81
CA ILE A 26 -10.19 -0.90 13.80
C ILE A 26 -8.94 -0.17 13.29
N SER A 27 -8.50 -0.44 12.06
CA SER A 27 -7.33 0.21 11.47
C SER A 27 -7.52 1.73 11.33
N GLY A 28 -8.69 2.17 10.88
CA GLY A 28 -9.03 3.59 10.81
C GLY A 28 -9.03 4.26 12.20
N THR A 29 -9.56 3.58 13.21
CA THR A 29 -9.56 4.10 14.60
C THR A 29 -8.14 4.21 15.14
N ILE A 30 -7.30 3.18 14.92
CA ILE A 30 -5.89 3.20 15.35
C ILE A 30 -5.14 4.33 14.65
N PHE A 31 -5.35 4.54 13.34
CA PHE A 31 -4.76 5.66 12.62
C PHE A 31 -5.11 7.00 13.27
N VAL A 32 -6.41 7.24 13.51
CA VAL A 32 -6.87 8.50 14.11
C VAL A 32 -6.30 8.70 15.51
N VAL A 33 -6.34 7.66 16.36
CA VAL A 33 -5.80 7.72 17.72
C VAL A 33 -4.29 7.98 17.70
N MET A 34 -3.54 7.26 16.86
CA MET A 34 -2.09 7.44 16.73
C MET A 34 -1.73 8.83 16.25
N TYR A 35 -2.45 9.34 15.24
CA TYR A 35 -2.23 10.69 14.72
C TYR A 35 -2.55 11.75 15.76
N LEU A 36 -3.66 11.60 16.53
CA LEU A 36 -4.00 12.52 17.62
C LEU A 36 -2.94 12.52 18.74
N ILE A 37 -2.44 11.34 19.13
CA ILE A 37 -1.34 11.25 20.10
C ILE A 37 -0.10 11.97 19.59
N ALA A 38 0.24 11.80 18.30
CA ALA A 38 1.38 12.50 17.68
C ALA A 38 1.19 14.02 17.68
N VAL A 39 -0.02 14.52 17.39
CA VAL A 39 -0.35 15.96 17.44
C VAL A 39 -0.23 16.53 18.86
N LEU A 40 -0.56 15.74 19.88
CA LEU A 40 -0.45 16.17 21.28
C LEU A 40 0.99 16.14 21.81
N SER A 41 1.82 15.20 21.32
CA SER A 41 3.15 14.93 21.84
C SER A 41 4.27 15.64 21.07
N ILE A 42 4.07 15.95 19.79
CA ILE A 42 5.12 16.46 18.88
C ILE A 42 4.62 17.77 18.25
N GLU A 43 5.36 18.86 18.45
CA GLU A 43 4.95 20.19 17.94
C GLU A 43 4.82 20.25 16.42
N GLU A 44 5.66 19.56 15.69
CA GLU A 44 5.65 19.50 14.24
C GLU A 44 4.34 18.93 13.69
N PHE A 45 3.73 17.97 14.39
CA PHE A 45 2.45 17.35 13.99
C PHE A 45 1.23 18.28 14.12
N LYS A 46 1.35 19.39 14.87
CA LYS A 46 0.28 20.41 14.96
C LYS A 46 0.09 21.16 13.63
N LYS A 47 1.06 21.05 12.71
CA LYS A 47 0.99 21.69 11.39
C LYS A 47 0.18 20.80 10.44
N PRO A 48 -0.89 21.31 9.80
CA PRO A 48 -1.68 20.54 8.85
C PRO A 48 -0.86 19.97 7.69
N GLN A 49 0.25 20.62 7.33
CA GLN A 49 1.18 20.17 6.30
C GLN A 49 1.68 18.75 6.53
N VAL A 50 1.87 18.31 7.78
CA VAL A 50 2.40 16.97 8.08
C VAL A 50 1.48 15.86 7.55
N LEU A 51 0.14 16.05 7.61
CA LEU A 51 -0.79 15.09 7.04
C LEU A 51 -0.67 15.01 5.52
N PHE A 52 -0.53 16.16 4.85
CA PHE A 52 -0.28 16.20 3.40
C PHE A 52 1.07 15.59 3.04
N ASP A 53 2.11 15.87 3.82
CA ASP A 53 3.44 15.27 3.61
C ASP A 53 3.40 13.75 3.74
N ILE A 54 2.66 13.19 4.69
CA ILE A 54 2.49 11.75 4.84
C ILE A 54 1.82 11.19 3.58
N THR A 55 0.71 11.77 3.12
CA THR A 55 0.01 11.28 1.93
C THR A 55 0.82 11.45 0.65
N ASN A 56 1.53 12.56 0.49
CA ASN A 56 2.39 12.82 -0.66
C ASN A 56 3.55 11.80 -0.71
N TYR A 57 4.27 11.63 0.40
CA TYR A 57 5.44 10.77 0.48
C TYR A 57 5.09 9.27 0.33
N TYR A 58 3.95 8.85 0.88
CA TYR A 58 3.50 7.45 0.85
C TYR A 58 2.47 7.15 -0.24
N SER A 59 2.27 8.05 -1.21
CA SER A 59 1.34 7.85 -2.33
C SER A 59 1.61 6.56 -3.11
N TYR A 60 2.88 6.24 -3.38
CA TYR A 60 3.27 4.99 -4.03
C TYR A 60 2.92 3.77 -3.16
N LEU A 61 3.14 3.85 -1.84
CA LEU A 61 2.82 2.76 -0.90
C LEU A 61 1.32 2.50 -0.85
N ILE A 62 0.50 3.54 -0.87
CA ILE A 62 -0.97 3.44 -0.94
C ILE A 62 -1.38 2.65 -2.18
N ILE A 63 -0.79 2.96 -3.35
CA ILE A 63 -1.10 2.28 -4.61
C ILE A 63 -0.70 0.79 -4.55
N ILE A 64 0.51 0.48 -4.10
CA ILE A 64 0.95 -0.92 -4.04
C ILE A 64 0.28 -1.71 -2.91
N ALA A 65 -0.13 -1.07 -1.82
CA ALA A 65 -0.97 -1.71 -0.81
C ALA A 65 -2.34 -2.11 -1.40
N CYS A 66 -2.95 -1.27 -2.26
CA CYS A 66 -4.14 -1.68 -3.02
C CYS A 66 -3.86 -2.87 -3.93
N ALA A 67 -2.73 -2.86 -4.65
CA ALA A 67 -2.32 -3.95 -5.53
C ALA A 67 -2.15 -5.28 -4.76
N LEU A 68 -1.48 -5.24 -3.61
CA LEU A 68 -1.30 -6.42 -2.76
C LEU A 68 -2.59 -6.88 -2.10
N THR A 69 -3.45 -5.95 -1.70
CA THR A 69 -4.78 -6.30 -1.15
C THR A 69 -5.57 -7.16 -2.13
N ILE A 70 -5.59 -6.81 -3.42
CA ILE A 70 -6.30 -7.59 -4.46
C ILE A 70 -5.73 -9.01 -4.53
N VAL A 71 -4.40 -9.13 -4.57
CA VAL A 71 -3.71 -10.42 -4.68
C VAL A 71 -3.92 -11.25 -3.41
N MET A 72 -3.77 -10.65 -2.23
CA MET A 72 -3.95 -11.33 -0.94
C MET A 72 -5.38 -11.77 -0.71
N VAL A 73 -6.38 -10.95 -1.06
CA VAL A 73 -7.79 -11.35 -1.01
C VAL A 73 -8.04 -12.57 -1.90
N GLY A 74 -7.38 -12.68 -3.05
CA GLY A 74 -7.43 -13.85 -3.93
C GLY A 74 -6.66 -15.09 -3.41
N GLY A 75 -6.03 -15.01 -2.22
CA GLY A 75 -5.23 -16.09 -1.63
C GLY A 75 -3.84 -16.22 -2.24
N GLY A 76 -3.32 -15.18 -2.89
CA GLY A 76 -1.96 -15.11 -3.44
C GLY A 76 -1.07 -14.11 -2.71
N ILE A 77 0.16 -13.98 -3.19
CA ILE A 77 1.12 -12.95 -2.77
C ILE A 77 1.88 -12.45 -3.99
N ASN A 78 2.26 -11.17 -4.01
CA ASN A 78 3.09 -10.59 -5.05
C ASN A 78 4.27 -9.82 -4.43
N ILE A 79 5.45 -10.43 -4.44
CA ILE A 79 6.68 -9.84 -3.88
C ILE A 79 7.39 -8.97 -4.93
N SER A 80 7.04 -9.07 -6.21
CA SER A 80 7.75 -8.36 -7.28
C SER A 80 7.48 -6.86 -7.33
N VAL A 81 6.48 -6.36 -6.60
CA VAL A 81 6.02 -4.97 -6.68
C VAL A 81 7.15 -3.94 -6.51
N GLY A 82 8.05 -4.15 -5.54
CA GLY A 82 9.20 -3.26 -5.31
C GLY A 82 10.21 -3.27 -6.46
N GLY A 83 10.47 -4.46 -7.03
CA GLY A 83 11.33 -4.60 -8.22
C GLY A 83 10.73 -3.95 -9.47
N VAL A 84 9.42 -4.12 -9.69
CA VAL A 84 8.70 -3.51 -10.81
C VAL A 84 8.70 -1.99 -10.71
N ILE A 85 8.50 -1.43 -9.49
CA ILE A 85 8.62 0.01 -9.25
C ILE A 85 10.01 0.52 -9.62
N CYS A 86 11.06 -0.19 -9.18
CA CYS A 86 12.44 0.17 -9.48
C CYS A 86 12.70 0.23 -10.99
N LEU A 87 12.30 -0.82 -11.71
CA LEU A 87 12.43 -0.93 -13.15
C LEU A 87 11.65 0.18 -13.87
N THR A 88 10.39 0.36 -13.49
CA THR A 88 9.52 1.39 -14.09
C THR A 88 10.10 2.78 -13.88
N CYS A 89 10.53 3.11 -12.66
CA CYS A 89 11.14 4.39 -12.34
C CYS A 89 12.39 4.64 -13.18
N MET A 90 13.27 3.64 -13.33
CA MET A 90 14.48 3.74 -14.12
C MET A 90 14.17 3.94 -15.61
N VAL A 91 13.35 3.05 -16.19
CA VAL A 91 13.02 3.09 -17.63
C VAL A 91 12.29 4.37 -17.99
N CYS A 92 11.34 4.81 -17.15
CA CYS A 92 10.64 6.08 -17.38
C CYS A 92 11.58 7.27 -17.32
N THR A 93 12.53 7.32 -16.38
CA THR A 93 13.53 8.40 -16.32
C THR A 93 14.45 8.40 -17.55
N MET A 94 14.91 7.22 -17.98
CA MET A 94 15.71 7.09 -19.21
C MET A 94 14.90 7.52 -20.44
N PHE A 95 13.65 7.06 -20.56
CA PHE A 95 12.76 7.46 -21.64
C PHE A 95 12.58 8.98 -21.71
N MET A 96 12.33 9.62 -20.56
CA MET A 96 12.18 11.08 -20.51
C MET A 96 13.46 11.81 -20.93
N LYS A 97 14.63 11.26 -20.58
CA LYS A 97 15.93 11.84 -20.94
C LYS A 97 16.24 11.73 -22.43
N ASP A 98 15.92 10.57 -23.04
CA ASP A 98 16.40 10.20 -24.36
C ASP A 98 15.33 10.33 -25.48
N SER A 99 14.06 10.61 -25.11
CA SER A 99 12.93 10.62 -26.06
C SER A 99 12.94 11.78 -27.06
N GLY A 100 13.64 12.88 -26.74
CA GLY A 100 13.63 14.08 -27.59
C GLY A 100 12.28 14.80 -27.72
N ILE A 101 11.29 14.44 -26.85
CA ILE A 101 9.97 15.07 -26.83
C ILE A 101 10.06 16.40 -26.06
N GLU A 102 9.85 17.50 -26.74
CA GLU A 102 9.94 18.85 -26.15
C GLU A 102 8.67 19.26 -25.41
N ASP A 103 7.49 18.76 -25.83
CA ASP A 103 6.21 19.07 -25.17
C ASP A 103 6.09 18.31 -23.85
N PRO A 104 6.06 19.04 -22.69
CA PRO A 104 5.96 18.41 -21.37
C PRO A 104 4.71 17.56 -21.18
N THR A 105 3.58 17.95 -21.77
CA THR A 105 2.30 17.25 -21.66
C THR A 105 2.34 15.91 -22.41
N LEU A 106 2.85 15.93 -23.63
CA LEU A 106 3.02 14.72 -24.43
C LEU A 106 4.02 13.76 -23.79
N LEU A 107 5.13 14.29 -23.27
CA LEU A 107 6.15 13.52 -22.55
C LEU A 107 5.56 12.84 -21.31
N LEU A 108 4.71 13.53 -20.53
CA LEU A 108 4.01 12.98 -19.39
C LEU A 108 3.16 11.77 -19.77
N TRP A 109 2.28 11.93 -20.77
CA TRP A 109 1.37 10.86 -21.18
C TRP A 109 2.11 9.68 -21.82
N ALA A 110 3.16 9.95 -22.60
CA ALA A 110 4.00 8.90 -23.17
C ALA A 110 4.70 8.09 -22.06
N THR A 111 5.29 8.79 -21.09
CA THR A 111 5.95 8.15 -19.92
C THR A 111 4.96 7.37 -19.06
N PHE A 112 3.75 7.89 -18.85
CA PHE A 112 2.68 7.17 -18.20
C PHE A 112 2.32 5.88 -18.95
N GLY A 113 2.21 5.94 -20.28
CA GLY A 113 1.97 4.76 -21.11
C GLY A 113 3.07 3.71 -20.98
N VAL A 114 4.34 4.12 -20.95
CA VAL A 114 5.50 3.24 -20.74
C VAL A 114 5.42 2.57 -19.36
N ALA A 115 5.10 3.33 -18.31
CA ALA A 115 4.97 2.81 -16.95
C ALA A 115 3.89 1.72 -16.84
N ILE A 116 2.72 1.98 -17.42
CA ILE A 116 1.61 1.02 -17.44
C ILE A 116 1.98 -0.22 -18.27
N ALA A 117 2.66 -0.05 -19.40
CA ALA A 117 3.08 -1.17 -20.25
C ALA A 117 4.07 -2.10 -19.51
N ILE A 118 5.06 -1.56 -18.81
CA ILE A 118 6.01 -2.34 -18.01
C ILE A 118 5.27 -3.11 -16.92
N GLY A 119 4.40 -2.43 -16.15
CA GLY A 119 3.63 -3.06 -15.10
C GLY A 119 2.70 -4.16 -15.64
N ALA A 120 1.99 -3.90 -16.75
CA ALA A 120 1.12 -4.86 -17.41
C ALA A 120 1.91 -6.08 -17.95
N ALA A 121 3.08 -5.87 -18.55
CA ALA A 121 3.92 -6.94 -19.06
C ALA A 121 4.38 -7.88 -17.93
N PHE A 122 4.88 -7.34 -16.81
CA PHE A 122 5.25 -8.14 -15.63
C PHE A 122 4.04 -8.83 -15.01
N GLY A 123 2.92 -8.12 -14.84
CA GLY A 123 1.69 -8.68 -14.29
C GLY A 123 1.11 -9.79 -15.17
N ALA A 124 1.11 -9.62 -16.51
CA ALA A 124 0.65 -10.63 -17.46
C ALA A 124 1.58 -11.85 -17.47
N PHE A 125 2.90 -11.64 -17.51
CA PHE A 125 3.89 -12.72 -17.49
C PHE A 125 3.76 -13.56 -16.20
N GLN A 126 3.80 -12.94 -15.05
CA GLN A 126 3.67 -13.63 -13.76
C GLN A 126 2.28 -14.26 -13.60
N GLY A 127 1.24 -13.51 -13.97
CA GLY A 127 -0.14 -13.98 -13.93
C GLY A 127 -0.37 -15.21 -14.81
N ALA A 128 0.26 -15.27 -15.99
CA ALA A 128 0.18 -16.44 -16.86
C ALA A 128 0.85 -17.68 -16.23
N LEU A 129 2.06 -17.53 -15.70
CA LEU A 129 2.77 -18.64 -15.06
C LEU A 129 2.03 -19.17 -13.82
N ILE A 130 1.48 -18.28 -13.00
CA ILE A 130 0.74 -18.65 -11.78
C ILE A 130 -0.61 -19.28 -12.10
N SER A 131 -1.32 -18.76 -13.11
CA SER A 131 -2.71 -19.12 -13.35
C SER A 131 -2.88 -20.29 -14.29
N PHE A 132 -2.04 -20.42 -15.31
CA PHE A 132 -2.14 -21.46 -16.33
C PHE A 132 -1.20 -22.62 -16.09
N LEU A 133 0.02 -22.35 -15.58
CA LEU A 133 0.99 -23.39 -15.22
C LEU A 133 0.89 -23.81 -13.74
N GLU A 134 0.03 -23.16 -12.96
CA GLU A 134 -0.28 -23.48 -11.55
C GLU A 134 0.97 -23.47 -10.63
N ILE A 135 1.98 -22.66 -11.01
CA ILE A 135 3.20 -22.50 -10.21
C ILE A 135 2.89 -21.64 -8.98
N GLN A 136 3.54 -21.94 -7.86
CA GLN A 136 3.32 -21.20 -6.62
C GLN A 136 3.63 -19.69 -6.79
N PRO A 137 2.70 -18.79 -6.38
CA PRO A 137 2.84 -17.35 -6.52
C PRO A 137 4.13 -16.79 -5.92
N PHE A 138 4.52 -17.26 -4.75
CA PHE A 138 5.73 -16.82 -4.06
C PHE A 138 6.98 -16.97 -4.93
N ILE A 139 7.16 -18.16 -5.57
CA ILE A 139 8.34 -18.47 -6.38
C ILE A 139 8.40 -17.57 -7.62
N ILE A 140 7.26 -17.43 -8.33
CA ILE A 140 7.19 -16.63 -9.56
C ILE A 140 7.40 -15.15 -9.26
N THR A 141 6.78 -14.63 -8.20
CA THR A 141 6.90 -13.20 -7.88
C THR A 141 8.26 -12.85 -7.29
N LEU A 142 8.89 -13.77 -6.55
CA LEU A 142 10.27 -13.62 -6.10
C LEU A 142 11.25 -13.62 -7.29
N GLY A 143 11.11 -14.57 -8.22
CA GLY A 143 11.89 -14.59 -9.47
C GLY A 143 11.67 -13.31 -10.29
N GLY A 144 10.41 -12.84 -10.38
CA GLY A 144 10.06 -11.59 -11.04
C GLY A 144 10.67 -10.35 -10.39
N MET A 145 10.79 -10.33 -9.06
CA MET A 145 11.49 -9.27 -8.34
C MET A 145 12.97 -9.21 -8.75
N PHE A 146 13.66 -10.35 -8.73
CA PHE A 146 15.07 -10.40 -9.15
C PHE A 146 15.25 -10.05 -10.63
N LEU A 147 14.35 -10.53 -11.50
CA LEU A 147 14.36 -10.18 -12.91
C LEU A 147 14.23 -8.68 -13.13
N ALA A 148 13.24 -8.03 -12.48
CA ALA A 148 13.03 -6.59 -12.59
C ALA A 148 14.24 -5.78 -12.07
N ARG A 149 14.83 -6.17 -10.93
CA ARG A 149 16.04 -5.53 -10.39
C ARG A 149 17.26 -5.75 -11.28
N GLY A 150 17.45 -6.97 -11.81
CA GLY A 150 18.52 -7.29 -12.75
C GLY A 150 18.41 -6.46 -14.02
N LEU A 151 17.21 -6.38 -14.62
CA LEU A 151 16.95 -5.54 -15.78
C LEU A 151 17.24 -4.07 -15.50
N THR A 152 16.85 -3.56 -14.34
CA THR A 152 17.16 -2.18 -13.93
C THR A 152 18.66 -1.92 -13.94
N THR A 153 19.45 -2.83 -13.38
CA THR A 153 20.91 -2.68 -13.31
C THR A 153 21.55 -2.79 -14.70
N ILE A 154 21.09 -3.74 -15.54
CA ILE A 154 21.58 -3.90 -16.92
C ILE A 154 21.30 -2.65 -17.75
N LEU A 155 20.05 -2.17 -17.76
CA LEU A 155 19.64 -1.02 -18.55
C LEU A 155 20.35 0.27 -18.13
N SER A 156 20.55 0.49 -16.83
CA SER A 156 21.22 1.68 -16.31
C SER A 156 22.76 1.60 -16.32
N GLY A 157 23.33 0.43 -16.66
CA GLY A 157 24.77 0.18 -16.49
C GLY A 157 25.23 0.32 -15.04
N GLY A 158 24.34 0.08 -14.07
CA GLY A 158 24.61 0.23 -12.62
C GLY A 158 24.67 1.67 -12.13
N LYS A 159 24.32 2.65 -12.97
CA LYS A 159 24.38 4.09 -12.65
C LYS A 159 23.00 4.62 -12.28
N ASN A 160 22.99 5.66 -11.45
CA ASN A 160 21.78 6.44 -11.23
C ASN A 160 21.54 7.36 -12.44
N VAL A 161 20.30 7.48 -12.85
CA VAL A 161 19.86 8.36 -13.94
C VAL A 161 18.95 9.41 -13.35
N THR A 162 19.26 10.68 -13.60
CA THR A 162 18.44 11.83 -13.16
C THR A 162 18.26 12.77 -14.34
N LEU A 163 17.13 13.45 -14.39
CA LEU A 163 16.97 14.57 -15.31
C LEU A 163 17.82 15.75 -14.84
N PRO A 164 18.38 16.56 -15.76
CA PRO A 164 19.03 17.81 -15.42
C PRO A 164 18.08 18.77 -14.69
N ASP A 165 18.58 19.55 -13.73
CA ASP A 165 17.78 20.50 -12.94
C ASP A 165 17.16 21.62 -13.77
N ASP A 166 17.72 21.91 -14.93
CA ASP A 166 17.23 22.88 -15.90
C ASP A 166 16.18 22.32 -16.88
N ASN A 167 15.89 21.01 -16.79
CA ASN A 167 14.93 20.36 -17.68
C ASN A 167 13.55 21.02 -17.55
N PRO A 168 12.92 21.45 -18.65
CA PRO A 168 11.62 22.11 -18.64
C PRO A 168 10.53 21.28 -17.98
N PHE A 169 10.59 19.95 -18.12
CA PHE A 169 9.64 19.02 -17.51
C PHE A 169 9.76 18.98 -15.98
N ALA A 170 10.99 18.97 -15.45
CA ALA A 170 11.20 19.00 -13.99
C ALA A 170 10.66 20.31 -13.37
N LYS A 171 10.86 21.43 -14.06
CA LYS A 171 10.30 22.73 -13.64
C LYS A 171 8.78 22.74 -13.69
N TRP A 172 8.21 22.29 -14.82
CA TRP A 172 6.76 22.19 -14.99
C TRP A 172 6.10 21.29 -13.92
N MET A 173 6.74 20.16 -13.57
CA MET A 173 6.26 19.30 -12.49
C MET A 173 6.26 19.99 -11.12
N ALA A 174 7.29 20.78 -10.81
CA ALA A 174 7.34 21.52 -9.56
C ALA A 174 6.25 22.61 -9.47
N GLU A 175 5.74 23.10 -10.60
CA GLU A 175 4.64 24.07 -10.66
C GLU A 175 3.25 23.42 -10.50
N LEU A 176 3.13 22.10 -10.69
CA LEU A 176 1.86 21.38 -10.54
C LEU A 176 1.43 21.13 -9.08
N GLU A 177 2.01 21.83 -8.14
CA GLU A 177 1.63 21.74 -6.74
C GLU A 177 0.36 22.53 -6.43
N ILE A 178 -0.62 21.88 -5.77
CA ILE A 178 -1.81 22.55 -5.27
C ILE A 178 -1.46 23.20 -3.94
N LYS A 179 -1.31 24.53 -3.94
CA LYS A 179 -1.00 25.32 -2.76
C LYS A 179 -2.30 25.75 -2.07
N ILE A 180 -2.51 25.35 -0.83
CA ILE A 180 -3.66 25.69 -0.01
C ILE A 180 -3.21 26.71 1.04
N PRO A 181 -3.40 28.04 0.80
CA PRO A 181 -2.90 29.07 1.71
C PRO A 181 -3.57 29.04 3.10
N GLU A 182 -4.86 28.66 3.15
CA GLU A 182 -5.65 28.64 4.38
C GLU A 182 -5.14 27.64 5.44
N LEU A 183 -4.51 26.56 4.99
CA LEU A 183 -3.90 25.54 5.85
C LEU A 183 -2.39 25.76 6.03
N GLY A 184 -1.87 26.90 5.58
CA GLY A 184 -0.46 27.25 5.63
C GLY A 184 0.03 27.55 7.04
N THR A 185 1.32 27.32 7.26
CA THR A 185 1.99 27.67 8.52
C THR A 185 2.56 29.08 8.45
N GLN A 186 2.16 29.94 9.39
CA GLN A 186 2.72 31.30 9.48
C GLN A 186 4.12 31.24 10.10
N ARG A 187 5.11 31.81 9.41
CA ARG A 187 6.44 32.03 9.93
C ARG A 187 6.73 33.52 9.98
N ILE A 188 7.08 34.02 11.14
CA ILE A 188 7.55 35.41 11.32
C ILE A 188 9.06 35.44 11.13
N ARG A 189 9.53 36.09 10.06
CA ARG A 189 10.96 36.30 9.80
C ARG A 189 11.21 37.78 9.57
N LYS A 190 12.08 38.39 10.39
CA LYS A 190 12.38 39.83 10.33
C LYS A 190 11.15 40.74 10.36
N GLY A 191 10.17 40.44 11.24
CA GLY A 191 8.94 41.27 11.38
C GLY A 191 7.93 41.15 10.23
N LYS A 192 8.18 40.33 9.23
CA LYS A 192 7.23 40.01 8.16
C LYS A 192 6.63 38.62 8.36
N VAL A 193 5.31 38.53 8.23
CA VAL A 193 4.59 37.24 8.26
C VAL A 193 4.70 36.60 6.89
N PHE A 194 5.35 35.43 6.83
CA PHE A 194 5.38 34.58 5.64
C PHE A 194 4.41 33.43 5.86
N ILE A 195 3.45 33.27 4.96
CA ILE A 195 2.56 32.14 4.93
C ILE A 195 3.18 31.09 4.00
N ASN A 196 3.66 29.97 4.57
CA ASN A 196 4.02 28.81 3.78
C ASN A 196 2.75 28.00 3.55
N PRO A 197 2.19 27.98 2.32
CA PRO A 197 0.95 27.27 2.04
C PRO A 197 1.15 25.76 2.28
N ALA A 198 0.08 25.07 2.64
CA ALA A 198 0.07 23.62 2.64
C ALA A 198 0.10 23.13 1.18
N VAL A 199 0.93 22.13 0.89
CA VAL A 199 1.16 21.64 -0.48
C VAL A 199 0.58 20.24 -0.60
N LEU A 200 -0.38 20.08 -1.50
CA LEU A 200 -0.93 18.80 -1.92
C LEU A 200 -0.41 18.48 -3.32
N ASN A 201 0.37 17.43 -3.45
CA ASN A 201 0.91 17.00 -4.74
C ASN A 201 -0.11 16.17 -5.54
N TRP A 202 -0.03 16.25 -6.86
CA TRP A 202 -0.82 15.42 -7.78
C TRP A 202 -0.69 13.93 -7.51
N VAL A 203 0.48 13.48 -7.04
CA VAL A 203 0.73 12.08 -6.68
C VAL A 203 -0.27 11.56 -5.63
N THR A 204 -0.66 12.40 -4.66
CA THR A 204 -1.69 12.05 -3.67
C THR A 204 -3.06 11.91 -4.30
N ILE A 205 -3.43 12.82 -5.23
CA ILE A 205 -4.71 12.75 -5.93
C ILE A 205 -4.80 11.45 -6.74
N ILE A 206 -3.72 11.09 -7.45
CA ILE A 206 -3.64 9.82 -8.18
C ILE A 206 -3.83 8.64 -7.21
N ALA A 207 -3.11 8.64 -6.08
CA ALA A 207 -3.21 7.56 -5.11
C ALA A 207 -4.62 7.41 -4.53
N ILE A 208 -5.27 8.50 -4.14
CA ILE A 208 -6.66 8.49 -3.63
C ILE A 208 -7.63 8.02 -4.73
N THR A 209 -7.45 8.49 -5.97
CA THR A 209 -8.27 8.06 -7.12
C THR A 209 -8.14 6.55 -7.35
N VAL A 210 -6.93 6.00 -7.26
CA VAL A 210 -6.68 4.55 -7.34
C VAL A 210 -7.41 3.81 -6.23
N VAL A 211 -7.33 4.28 -4.98
CA VAL A 211 -8.06 3.66 -3.84
C VAL A 211 -9.56 3.60 -4.14
N VAL A 212 -10.14 4.70 -4.62
CA VAL A 212 -11.57 4.77 -4.95
C VAL A 212 -11.92 3.81 -6.09
N ILE A 213 -11.16 3.84 -7.19
CA ILE A 213 -11.41 2.97 -8.36
C ILE A 213 -11.31 1.49 -7.94
N ILE A 214 -10.25 1.11 -7.26
CA ILE A 214 -10.04 -0.28 -6.86
C ILE A 214 -11.08 -0.73 -5.83
N TYR A 215 -11.49 0.15 -4.90
CA TYR A 215 -12.59 -0.14 -4.00
C TYR A 215 -13.89 -0.42 -4.76
N LEU A 216 -14.23 0.42 -5.77
CA LEU A 216 -15.42 0.22 -6.60
C LEU A 216 -15.32 -1.08 -7.41
N VAL A 217 -14.17 -1.37 -8.00
CA VAL A 217 -13.92 -2.61 -8.74
C VAL A 217 -14.10 -3.83 -7.84
N MET A 218 -13.47 -3.84 -6.66
CA MET A 218 -13.56 -4.98 -5.75
C MET A 218 -14.96 -5.19 -5.16
N ARG A 219 -15.73 -4.11 -4.95
CA ARG A 219 -17.04 -4.18 -4.33
C ARG A 219 -18.17 -4.46 -5.31
N PHE A 220 -18.15 -3.87 -6.50
CA PHE A 220 -19.31 -3.84 -7.40
C PHE A 220 -19.17 -4.71 -8.64
N THR A 221 -17.94 -5.14 -9.03
CA THR A 221 -17.76 -5.93 -10.25
C THR A 221 -17.81 -7.44 -10.01
N LYS A 222 -18.02 -8.21 -11.08
CA LYS A 222 -17.89 -9.67 -11.06
C LYS A 222 -16.48 -10.11 -10.68
N PHE A 223 -15.46 -9.36 -11.13
CA PHE A 223 -14.06 -9.64 -10.82
C PHE A 223 -13.81 -9.63 -9.31
N GLY A 224 -14.24 -8.58 -8.60
CA GLY A 224 -14.07 -8.50 -7.15
C GLY A 224 -14.76 -9.64 -6.42
N ARG A 225 -16.04 -9.90 -6.75
CA ARG A 225 -16.79 -11.02 -6.13
C ARG A 225 -16.10 -12.37 -6.33
N ASN A 226 -15.60 -12.63 -7.55
CA ASN A 226 -14.88 -13.86 -7.86
C ASN A 226 -13.58 -13.97 -7.07
N THR A 227 -12.82 -12.87 -6.96
CA THR A 227 -11.57 -12.80 -6.18
C THR A 227 -11.81 -13.16 -4.71
N TYR A 228 -12.84 -12.56 -4.07
CA TYR A 228 -13.21 -12.92 -2.69
C TYR A 228 -13.66 -14.39 -2.56
N ALA A 229 -14.43 -14.90 -3.52
CA ALA A 229 -14.89 -16.29 -3.49
C ALA A 229 -13.72 -17.29 -3.59
N ILE A 230 -12.78 -17.04 -4.51
CA ILE A 230 -11.58 -17.88 -4.70
C ILE A 230 -10.71 -17.88 -3.46
N GLY A 231 -10.46 -16.69 -2.86
CA GLY A 231 -9.65 -16.57 -1.66
C GLY A 231 -10.32 -17.18 -0.42
N GLY A 232 -11.65 -17.20 -0.36
CA GLY A 232 -12.37 -17.86 0.72
C GLY A 232 -12.31 -19.39 0.63
N ASN A 233 -12.63 -19.96 -0.51
CA ASN A 233 -12.49 -21.40 -0.80
C ASN A 233 -12.44 -21.63 -2.31
N GLN A 234 -11.26 -21.95 -2.82
CA GLN A 234 -11.03 -22.14 -4.25
C GLN A 234 -11.85 -23.31 -4.83
N GLN A 235 -11.96 -24.43 -4.11
CA GLN A 235 -12.71 -25.61 -4.59
C GLN A 235 -14.19 -25.30 -4.70
N SER A 236 -14.77 -24.69 -3.68
CA SER A 236 -16.19 -24.28 -3.70
C SER A 236 -16.46 -23.25 -4.79
N ALA A 237 -15.56 -22.27 -5.00
CA ALA A 237 -15.68 -21.29 -6.07
C ALA A 237 -15.70 -21.96 -7.46
N GLN A 238 -14.84 -22.96 -7.65
CA GLN A 238 -14.79 -23.73 -8.90
C GLN A 238 -16.08 -24.55 -9.13
N MET A 239 -16.63 -25.16 -8.09
CA MET A 239 -17.91 -25.87 -8.17
C MET A 239 -19.07 -24.95 -8.54
N LEU A 240 -19.01 -23.68 -8.16
CA LEU A 240 -19.99 -22.65 -8.55
C LEU A 240 -19.78 -22.10 -9.98
N GLY A 241 -18.85 -22.68 -10.76
CA GLY A 241 -18.58 -22.29 -12.13
C GLY A 241 -17.70 -21.04 -12.29
N ILE A 242 -17.03 -20.59 -11.22
CA ILE A 242 -16.10 -19.45 -11.32
C ILE A 242 -14.83 -19.91 -12.03
N ASN A 243 -14.44 -19.18 -13.09
CA ASN A 243 -13.18 -19.43 -13.78
C ASN A 243 -12.00 -18.93 -12.91
N VAL A 244 -11.43 -19.85 -12.11
CA VAL A 244 -10.34 -19.57 -11.18
C VAL A 244 -9.08 -19.08 -11.91
N LYS A 245 -8.72 -19.72 -13.04
CA LYS A 245 -7.52 -19.38 -13.82
C LYS A 245 -7.59 -17.95 -14.34
N GLN A 246 -8.69 -17.60 -15.00
CA GLN A 246 -8.88 -16.26 -15.56
C GLN A 246 -8.94 -15.17 -14.47
N THR A 247 -9.63 -15.45 -13.36
CA THR A 247 -9.73 -14.48 -12.25
C THR A 247 -8.37 -14.24 -11.62
N ARG A 248 -7.59 -15.31 -11.38
CA ARG A 248 -6.24 -15.22 -10.82
C ARG A 248 -5.30 -14.47 -11.78
N PHE A 249 -5.34 -14.77 -13.08
CA PHE A 249 -4.58 -14.04 -14.09
C PHE A 249 -4.87 -12.54 -14.03
N ASN A 250 -6.13 -12.14 -14.03
CA ASN A 250 -6.55 -10.73 -13.97
C ASN A 250 -6.10 -10.07 -12.66
N THR A 251 -6.05 -10.82 -11.56
CA THR A 251 -5.56 -10.33 -10.25
C THR A 251 -4.08 -9.92 -10.32
N TYR A 252 -3.22 -10.76 -10.92
CA TYR A 252 -1.80 -10.44 -11.09
C TYR A 252 -1.57 -9.38 -12.16
N LEU A 253 -2.33 -9.40 -13.25
CA LEU A 253 -2.28 -8.35 -14.28
C LEU A 253 -2.57 -6.97 -13.67
N LEU A 254 -3.66 -6.86 -12.91
CA LEU A 254 -4.04 -5.62 -12.25
C LEU A 254 -3.00 -5.18 -11.20
N SER A 255 -2.47 -6.13 -10.43
CA SER A 255 -1.38 -5.85 -9.48
C SER A 255 -0.11 -5.34 -10.18
N GLY A 256 0.23 -5.90 -11.34
CA GLY A 256 1.35 -5.42 -12.16
C GLY A 256 1.11 -4.00 -12.69
N VAL A 257 -0.07 -3.73 -13.24
CA VAL A 257 -0.45 -2.37 -13.72
C VAL A 257 -0.34 -1.35 -12.59
N LEU A 258 -0.85 -1.68 -11.39
CA LEU A 258 -0.75 -0.80 -10.23
C LEU A 258 0.70 -0.62 -9.75
N SER A 259 1.55 -1.64 -9.89
CA SER A 259 2.98 -1.52 -9.57
C SER A 259 3.71 -0.60 -10.56
N GLY A 260 3.37 -0.68 -11.85
CA GLY A 260 3.86 0.25 -12.87
C GLY A 260 3.43 1.69 -12.58
N LEU A 261 2.14 1.89 -12.26
CA LEU A 261 1.61 3.18 -11.87
C LEU A 261 2.30 3.74 -10.60
N ALA A 262 2.54 2.89 -9.59
CA ALA A 262 3.27 3.29 -8.39
C ALA A 262 4.71 3.70 -8.70
N GLY A 263 5.38 3.03 -9.65
CA GLY A 263 6.71 3.41 -10.14
C GLY A 263 6.71 4.77 -10.82
N PHE A 264 5.70 5.06 -11.64
CA PHE A 264 5.51 6.38 -12.25
C PHE A 264 5.29 7.47 -11.20
N VAL A 265 4.37 7.23 -10.25
CA VAL A 265 4.07 8.17 -9.14
C VAL A 265 5.31 8.41 -8.27
N PHE A 266 6.07 7.36 -7.97
CA PHE A 266 7.31 7.48 -7.20
C PHE A 266 8.38 8.27 -7.94
N MET A 267 8.56 8.03 -9.25
CA MET A 267 9.46 8.80 -10.10
C MET A 267 9.07 10.29 -10.12
N MET A 268 7.78 10.59 -10.30
CA MET A 268 7.26 11.95 -10.29
C MET A 268 7.56 12.67 -8.98
N PHE A 269 7.34 12.00 -7.85
CA PHE A 269 7.59 12.56 -6.52
C PHE A 269 9.08 12.83 -6.26
N ASN A 270 9.97 11.99 -6.79
CA ASN A 270 11.43 12.14 -6.63
C ASN A 270 12.11 13.03 -7.69
N GLY A 271 11.37 13.86 -8.40
CA GLY A 271 11.91 14.77 -9.40
C GLY A 271 12.50 14.06 -10.63
N ALA A 272 11.82 12.99 -11.09
CA ALA A 272 12.20 12.21 -12.24
C ALA A 272 13.63 11.62 -12.18
N GLY A 273 13.93 10.98 -11.05
CA GLY A 273 15.21 10.27 -10.83
C GLY A 273 15.03 8.76 -10.71
N GLY A 274 15.81 7.99 -11.45
CA GLY A 274 15.94 6.53 -11.35
C GLY A 274 17.24 6.14 -10.64
N LYS A 275 17.12 5.35 -9.56
CA LYS A 275 18.28 4.81 -8.82
C LYS A 275 18.15 3.29 -8.72
N THR A 276 19.24 2.56 -8.85
CA THR A 276 19.24 1.08 -8.81
C THR A 276 18.78 0.49 -7.47
N GLY A 277 18.90 1.25 -6.38
CA GLY A 277 18.45 0.86 -5.04
C GLY A 277 17.01 1.25 -4.68
N ILE A 278 16.25 1.89 -5.58
CA ILE A 278 14.84 2.24 -5.34
C ILE A 278 14.00 0.99 -5.11
N GLY A 279 13.00 1.11 -4.27
CA GLY A 279 12.02 0.04 -4.04
C GLY A 279 12.55 -1.13 -3.22
N LEU A 280 13.72 -1.03 -2.59
CA LEU A 280 14.16 -2.01 -1.60
C LEU A 280 13.19 -2.00 -0.42
N ARG A 281 12.62 -3.18 -0.10
CA ARG A 281 11.65 -3.41 0.98
C ARG A 281 10.24 -2.85 0.74
N PHE A 282 9.96 -2.18 -0.38
CA PHE A 282 8.61 -1.68 -0.67
C PHE A 282 7.56 -2.80 -0.70
N GLU A 283 7.95 -4.00 -1.12
CA GLU A 283 7.11 -5.20 -1.05
C GLU A 283 6.72 -5.54 0.39
N MET A 284 7.66 -5.44 1.34
CA MET A 284 7.39 -5.72 2.75
C MET A 284 6.49 -4.66 3.38
N ASP A 285 6.76 -3.37 3.12
CA ASP A 285 5.93 -2.27 3.59
C ASP A 285 4.50 -2.36 3.03
N ALA A 286 4.34 -2.76 1.77
CA ALA A 286 3.04 -2.92 1.15
C ALA A 286 2.25 -4.12 1.70
N ILE A 287 2.94 -5.25 1.98
CA ILE A 287 2.35 -6.39 2.70
C ILE A 287 1.92 -5.95 4.10
N ALA A 288 2.80 -5.25 4.82
CA ALA A 288 2.51 -4.74 6.15
C ALA A 288 1.30 -3.79 6.13
N ALA A 289 1.26 -2.82 5.20
CA ALA A 289 0.13 -1.91 5.04
C ALA A 289 -1.19 -2.66 4.78
N SER A 290 -1.17 -3.69 3.94
CA SER A 290 -2.36 -4.49 3.64
C SER A 290 -2.85 -5.30 4.84
N ILE A 291 -1.93 -5.92 5.61
CA ILE A 291 -2.24 -6.67 6.82
C ILE A 291 -2.73 -5.74 7.92
N ILE A 292 -2.04 -4.64 8.18
CA ILE A 292 -2.44 -3.60 9.13
C ILE A 292 -3.83 -3.08 8.76
N GLY A 293 -4.12 -2.96 7.48
CA GLY A 293 -5.42 -2.60 6.94
C GLY A 293 -6.53 -3.65 7.09
N GLY A 294 -6.21 -4.84 7.60
CA GLY A 294 -7.18 -5.90 7.87
C GLY A 294 -7.33 -6.92 6.75
N THR A 295 -6.40 -6.98 5.80
CA THR A 295 -6.37 -8.03 4.79
C THR A 295 -5.69 -9.27 5.35
N LEU A 296 -6.32 -10.46 5.20
CA LEU A 296 -5.77 -11.71 5.69
C LEU A 296 -4.84 -12.36 4.65
N LEU A 297 -3.72 -12.91 5.15
CA LEU A 297 -2.80 -13.72 4.33
C LEU A 297 -3.44 -15.01 3.80
N SER A 298 -4.44 -15.54 4.53
CA SER A 298 -5.19 -16.73 4.12
C SER A 298 -6.14 -16.51 2.95
N GLY A 299 -6.39 -15.26 2.57
CA GLY A 299 -7.34 -14.88 1.52
C GLY A 299 -8.78 -14.74 1.99
N GLY A 300 -9.66 -14.34 1.09
CA GLY A 300 -11.12 -14.23 1.29
C GLY A 300 -11.58 -13.04 2.12
N VAL A 301 -10.70 -12.39 2.87
CA VAL A 301 -11.01 -11.23 3.72
C VAL A 301 -10.01 -10.12 3.49
N GLY A 302 -10.49 -8.93 3.26
CA GLY A 302 -9.67 -7.72 3.07
C GLY A 302 -10.50 -6.56 2.54
N ASN A 303 -9.97 -5.35 2.65
CA ASN A 303 -10.62 -4.15 2.13
C ASN A 303 -9.55 -3.11 1.74
N VAL A 304 -9.68 -2.59 0.53
CA VAL A 304 -8.77 -1.57 -0.02
C VAL A 304 -8.73 -0.30 0.85
N ILE A 305 -9.88 0.12 1.40
CA ILE A 305 -9.92 1.27 2.33
C ILE A 305 -9.12 0.96 3.61
N GLY A 306 -9.17 -0.29 4.09
CA GLY A 306 -8.34 -0.71 5.22
C GLY A 306 -6.86 -0.57 4.90
N SER A 307 -6.42 -1.02 3.74
CA SER A 307 -5.01 -0.95 3.32
C SER A 307 -4.53 0.50 3.12
N PHE A 308 -5.42 1.41 2.71
CA PHE A 308 -5.14 2.85 2.76
C PHE A 308 -4.82 3.30 4.19
N PHE A 309 -5.65 2.96 5.18
CA PHE A 309 -5.34 3.29 6.58
C PHE A 309 -4.06 2.60 7.07
N GLY A 310 -3.79 1.37 6.64
CA GLY A 310 -2.54 0.68 6.94
C GLY A 310 -1.31 1.44 6.43
N ALA A 311 -1.34 1.91 5.19
CA ALA A 311 -0.27 2.76 4.63
C ALA A 311 -0.12 4.08 5.38
N MET A 312 -1.24 4.72 5.79
CA MET A 312 -1.23 5.94 6.59
C MET A 312 -0.67 5.72 7.99
N ILE A 313 -0.94 4.56 8.63
CA ILE A 313 -0.34 4.17 9.92
C ILE A 313 1.17 4.06 9.78
N LEU A 314 1.67 3.33 8.78
CA LEU A 314 3.10 3.19 8.55
C LEU A 314 3.76 4.54 8.27
N GLY A 315 3.15 5.39 7.43
CA GLY A 315 3.64 6.73 7.14
C GLY A 315 3.69 7.63 8.38
N THR A 316 2.66 7.58 9.22
CA THR A 316 2.62 8.34 10.48
C THR A 316 3.70 7.86 11.45
N LEU A 317 3.87 6.54 11.60
CA LEU A 317 4.90 5.95 12.44
C LEU A 317 6.31 6.39 12.03
N GLN A 318 6.61 6.37 10.73
CA GLN A 318 7.90 6.81 10.22
C GLN A 318 8.12 8.32 10.43
N LYS A 319 7.09 9.15 10.29
CA LYS A 319 7.19 10.59 10.63
C LYS A 319 7.40 10.83 12.12
N ILE A 320 6.76 10.05 13.00
CA ILE A 320 7.00 10.10 14.45
C ILE A 320 8.47 9.77 14.74
N ILE A 321 9.01 8.69 14.19
CA ILE A 321 10.41 8.27 14.35
C ILE A 321 11.36 9.37 13.86
N TRP A 322 11.07 9.94 12.69
CA TRP A 322 11.87 11.02 12.12
C TRP A 322 11.93 12.26 13.01
N PHE A 323 10.77 12.74 13.50
CA PHE A 323 10.72 13.91 14.37
C PHE A 323 11.24 13.65 15.79
N SER A 324 11.32 12.39 16.22
CA SER A 324 11.95 11.99 17.48
C SER A 324 13.48 11.95 17.39
N GLY A 325 14.08 12.32 16.26
CA GLY A 325 15.53 12.32 16.07
C GLY A 325 16.16 10.97 15.73
N LEU A 326 15.33 9.91 15.58
CA LEU A 326 15.78 8.55 15.24
C LEU A 326 15.77 8.36 13.72
N GLN A 327 16.66 9.07 13.01
CA GLN A 327 16.62 9.15 11.54
C GLN A 327 17.24 7.94 10.81
N GLU A 328 17.86 7.03 11.54
CA GLU A 328 18.50 5.85 10.97
C GLU A 328 17.47 4.81 10.47
N ALA A 329 17.76 4.23 9.31
CA ALA A 329 16.81 3.31 8.62
C ALA A 329 16.43 2.09 9.47
N TYR A 330 17.34 1.58 10.30
CA TYR A 330 17.07 0.41 11.15
C TYR A 330 15.96 0.64 12.18
N TRP A 331 15.78 1.87 12.68
CA TRP A 331 14.67 2.19 13.59
C TRP A 331 13.32 2.05 12.89
N GLN A 332 13.25 2.48 11.62
CA GLN A 332 12.05 2.36 10.80
C GLN A 332 11.72 0.88 10.53
N ASP A 333 12.72 0.09 10.16
CA ASP A 333 12.56 -1.34 9.90
C ASP A 333 12.09 -2.10 11.14
N MET A 334 12.70 -1.82 12.29
CA MET A 334 12.32 -2.44 13.57
C MET A 334 10.87 -2.06 13.93
N ALA A 335 10.50 -0.80 13.81
CA ALA A 335 9.15 -0.33 14.12
C ALA A 335 8.11 -0.95 13.19
N ASN A 336 8.39 -1.04 11.86
CA ASN A 336 7.50 -1.70 10.91
C ASN A 336 7.30 -3.17 11.25
N GLY A 337 8.38 -3.89 11.62
CA GLY A 337 8.31 -5.30 12.03
C GLY A 337 7.48 -5.52 13.30
N VAL A 338 7.69 -4.69 14.32
CA VAL A 338 6.92 -4.72 15.57
C VAL A 338 5.44 -4.43 15.32
N MET A 339 5.14 -3.39 14.53
CA MET A 339 3.76 -3.03 14.18
C MET A 339 3.07 -4.17 13.43
N LEU A 340 3.73 -4.75 12.43
CA LEU A 340 3.18 -5.90 11.70
C LEU A 340 2.86 -7.06 12.64
N GLY A 341 3.79 -7.40 13.55
CA GLY A 341 3.58 -8.46 14.55
C GLY A 341 2.37 -8.19 15.45
N ILE A 342 2.26 -6.98 15.99
CA ILE A 342 1.12 -6.56 16.83
C ILE A 342 -0.21 -6.72 16.06
N PHE A 343 -0.26 -6.25 14.80
CA PHE A 343 -1.48 -6.33 14.01
C PHE A 343 -1.88 -7.76 13.63
N ILE A 344 -0.91 -8.64 13.30
CA ILE A 344 -1.20 -10.06 13.05
C ILE A 344 -1.80 -10.73 14.29
N VAL A 345 -1.22 -10.48 15.48
CA VAL A 345 -1.76 -11.01 16.73
C VAL A 345 -3.16 -10.45 17.02
N MET A 346 -3.34 -9.15 16.84
CA MET A 346 -4.64 -8.50 17.03
C MET A 346 -5.71 -9.07 16.09
N GLN A 347 -5.40 -9.25 14.79
CA GLN A 347 -6.32 -9.86 13.83
C GLN A 347 -6.69 -11.29 14.24
N SER A 348 -5.71 -12.09 14.64
CA SER A 348 -5.92 -13.47 15.09
C SER A 348 -6.85 -13.53 16.31
N VAL A 349 -6.65 -12.63 17.29
CA VAL A 349 -7.49 -12.54 18.49
C VAL A 349 -8.91 -12.10 18.11
N VAL A 350 -9.06 -11.03 17.34
CA VAL A 350 -10.37 -10.48 16.93
C VAL A 350 -11.20 -11.54 16.20
N LEU A 351 -10.61 -12.24 15.22
CA LEU A 351 -11.29 -13.28 14.45
C LEU A 351 -11.56 -14.54 15.30
N GLY A 352 -10.63 -14.92 16.17
CA GLY A 352 -10.78 -16.04 17.09
C GLY A 352 -11.92 -15.85 18.09
N VAL A 353 -12.07 -14.64 18.65
CA VAL A 353 -13.19 -14.27 19.52
C VAL A 353 -14.52 -14.37 18.79
N ARG A 354 -14.54 -13.91 17.52
CA ARG A 354 -15.76 -13.89 16.73
C ARG A 354 -16.19 -15.27 16.26
N SER A 355 -15.25 -16.17 15.93
CA SER A 355 -15.56 -17.51 15.43
C SER A 355 -16.03 -18.48 16.53
N LYS A 356 -15.60 -18.31 17.78
CA LYS A 356 -15.84 -19.30 18.86
C LYS A 356 -16.65 -18.78 20.04
N GLY A 357 -17.02 -17.50 20.11
CA GLY A 357 -17.72 -16.93 21.26
C GLY A 357 -16.98 -17.07 22.61
N LYS A 358 -15.85 -17.74 22.63
CA LYS A 358 -14.93 -17.89 23.78
C LYS A 358 -13.49 -18.01 23.27
N ILE A 359 -12.59 -17.19 23.83
CA ILE A 359 -11.15 -17.25 23.55
C ILE A 359 -10.59 -18.54 24.17
N SER A 360 -10.29 -19.57 23.39
CA SER A 360 -9.36 -20.61 23.81
C SER A 360 -7.96 -20.18 23.39
N LEU A 361 -7.19 -19.59 24.29
CA LEU A 361 -5.78 -19.30 24.08
C LEU A 361 -5.06 -20.63 23.77
N PRO A 362 -4.24 -20.72 22.70
CA PRO A 362 -3.56 -21.97 22.32
C PRO A 362 -2.61 -22.51 23.40
N PHE A 363 -2.22 -21.69 24.38
CA PHE A 363 -1.37 -22.09 25.51
C PHE A 363 -2.11 -22.83 26.63
N ALA A 364 -3.45 -22.91 26.64
CA ALA A 364 -4.20 -23.58 27.71
C ALA A 364 -4.32 -25.10 27.55
N LYS A 365 -3.94 -25.69 26.43
CA LYS A 365 -4.02 -27.13 26.16
C LYS A 365 -2.85 -27.95 26.72
N GLY A 366 -1.77 -27.30 27.17
CA GLY A 366 -0.57 -27.98 27.70
C GLY A 366 -0.69 -28.47 29.16
N LYS A 367 -1.68 -27.98 29.93
CA LYS A 367 -1.79 -28.36 31.37
C LYS A 367 -2.79 -29.50 31.67
N ALA A 368 -3.69 -29.80 30.72
CA ALA A 368 -4.71 -30.85 30.99
C ALA A 368 -4.25 -32.28 30.67
N SER A 369 -3.08 -32.45 30.04
CA SER A 369 -2.50 -33.78 29.70
C SER A 369 -1.51 -34.30 30.74
N LEU A 370 -1.15 -33.49 31.77
CA LEU A 370 -0.21 -33.89 32.84
C LEU A 370 -0.90 -34.30 34.12
N GLU A 371 -2.22 -34.23 34.24
CA GLU A 371 -2.99 -34.67 35.42
C GLU A 371 -3.71 -36.03 35.24
N LYS A 372 -3.46 -36.75 34.13
CA LYS A 372 -3.99 -38.08 33.87
C LYS A 372 -2.88 -39.03 33.41
N GLY A 373 -1.80 -39.10 34.14
CA GLY A 373 -0.77 -40.10 34.01
C GLY A 373 -0.36 -40.59 35.39
#